data_81137c791a8614a1f32d75ea70f528f6
#
_entry.id   81137c791a8614a1f32d75ea70f528f6
#
_cell.length_a   1.000
_cell.length_b   1.000
_cell.length_c   1.000
_cell.angle_alpha   90.00
_cell.angle_beta   90.00
_cell.angle_gamma   90.00
#
_symmetry.space_group_name_H-M   'P 1'
#
loop_
_entity.id
_entity.type
_entity.pdbx_description
1 polymer ?
#
loop_
_entity_poly.entity_id
_entity_poly.type
_entity_poly.pdbx_seq_one_letter_code
_entity_poly.pdbx_strand_id
1 'polypeptide(L)'
;MSFLPDFKLETYFSKWEFNTKFNLCASDTESLDLKYLLSICSKDEKKLWDDMRLGYTETFGSDILIDSISKTYDKVDKKDILTFAGAEEGIYISMNSILSSDDHCIVITPNYQSAQTLSLIHISEPTRPERI
;
A
#
# COMPACT_ATOMS: atom_id res chain seq x y z
N MET A 1 -1.87 26.53 1.90
CA MET A 1 -1.24 25.19 1.96
C MET A 1 -1.92 24.44 3.10
N SER A 2 -2.68 23.40 2.82
CA SER A 2 -3.20 22.52 3.87
C SER A 2 -2.02 21.79 4.50
N PHE A 3 -1.83 21.99 5.82
CA PHE A 3 -0.81 21.29 6.56
C PHE A 3 -1.32 19.87 6.83
N LEU A 4 -0.67 18.86 6.27
CA LEU A 4 -0.99 17.47 6.58
C LEU A 4 -0.56 17.18 8.03
N PRO A 5 -1.44 16.57 8.84
CA PRO A 5 -1.07 16.17 10.19
C PRO A 5 -0.01 15.05 10.16
N ASP A 6 0.80 14.98 11.22
CA ASP A 6 1.78 13.92 11.40
C ASP A 6 1.10 12.55 11.30
N PHE A 7 1.78 11.61 10.66
CA PHE A 7 1.35 10.22 10.62
C PHE A 7 1.72 9.56 11.96
N LYS A 8 0.75 9.47 12.84
CA LYS A 8 0.96 9.07 14.24
C LYS A 8 1.59 7.69 14.39
N LEU A 9 1.21 6.73 13.54
CA LEU A 9 1.75 5.38 13.56
C LEU A 9 3.22 5.37 13.18
N GLU A 10 3.61 6.08 12.13
CA GLU A 10 5.00 6.18 11.68
C GLU A 10 5.88 6.91 12.71
N THR A 11 5.34 7.96 13.33
CA THR A 11 6.00 8.65 14.46
C THR A 11 6.21 7.71 15.63
N TYR A 12 5.26 6.82 15.91
CA TYR A 12 5.40 5.80 16.95
C TYR A 12 6.43 4.74 16.56
N PHE A 13 6.36 4.20 15.36
CA PHE A 13 7.26 3.16 14.87
C PHE A 13 8.71 3.64 14.73
N SER A 14 8.94 4.88 14.30
CA SER A 14 10.29 5.45 14.23
C SER A 14 11.05 5.34 15.56
N LYS A 15 10.32 5.30 16.68
CA LYS A 15 10.88 5.18 18.02
C LYS A 15 10.96 3.75 18.54
N TRP A 16 9.96 2.93 18.21
CA TRP A 16 9.75 1.67 18.90
C TRP A 16 9.89 0.42 18.03
N GLU A 17 9.72 0.51 16.72
CA GLU A 17 9.67 -0.66 15.83
C GLU A 17 10.87 -1.59 15.98
N PHE A 18 12.08 -1.02 16.03
CA PHE A 18 13.34 -1.78 16.13
C PHE A 18 13.95 -1.74 17.54
N ASN A 19 13.32 -1.09 18.48
CA ASN A 19 13.85 -0.88 19.83
C ASN A 19 13.09 -1.64 20.92
N THR A 20 12.13 -2.47 20.56
CA THR A 20 11.36 -3.29 21.49
C THR A 20 11.69 -4.76 21.32
N LYS A 21 11.71 -5.49 22.43
CA LYS A 21 11.88 -6.96 22.39
C LYS A 21 10.72 -7.67 21.71
N PHE A 22 9.51 -7.13 21.86
CA PHE A 22 8.27 -7.67 21.29
C PHE A 22 7.47 -6.53 20.70
N ASN A 23 7.31 -6.52 19.39
CA ASN A 23 6.43 -5.59 18.70
C ASN A 23 5.09 -6.28 18.44
N LEU A 24 4.04 -5.87 19.17
CA LEU A 24 2.69 -6.41 19.04
C LEU A 24 1.77 -5.49 18.23
N CYS A 25 2.32 -4.43 17.63
CA CYS A 25 1.57 -3.42 16.90
C CYS A 25 1.65 -3.58 15.37
N ALA A 26 2.57 -4.40 14.87
CA ALA A 26 2.70 -4.69 13.44
C ALA A 26 1.57 -5.63 13.00
N SER A 27 0.92 -5.30 11.88
CA SER A 27 -0.12 -6.11 11.25
C SER A 27 0.37 -6.86 10.01
N ASP A 28 1.60 -6.61 9.60
CA ASP A 28 2.28 -7.27 8.51
C ASP A 28 2.76 -8.67 8.91
N THR A 29 3.02 -9.49 7.92
CA THR A 29 3.62 -10.81 8.11
C THR A 29 5.10 -10.67 8.47
N GLU A 30 5.65 -11.64 9.19
CA GLU A 30 7.07 -11.72 9.45
C GLU A 30 7.87 -11.75 8.13
N SER A 31 8.91 -10.95 8.07
CA SER A 31 9.75 -10.85 6.87
C SER A 31 10.47 -12.16 6.58
N LEU A 32 10.45 -12.58 5.32
CA LEU A 32 11.20 -13.76 4.88
C LEU A 32 12.64 -13.42 4.57
N ASP A 33 13.54 -14.30 4.98
CA ASP A 33 14.93 -14.25 4.52
C ASP A 33 14.98 -14.53 3.01
N LEU A 34 15.66 -13.65 2.26
CA LEU A 34 15.82 -13.79 0.80
C LEU A 34 16.44 -15.15 0.43
N LYS A 35 17.41 -15.63 1.21
CA LYS A 35 18.03 -16.93 0.99
C LYS A 35 17.01 -18.06 1.12
N TYR A 36 16.12 -17.98 2.09
CA TYR A 36 15.04 -18.94 2.25
C TYR A 36 14.07 -18.86 1.07
N LEU A 37 13.63 -17.66 0.70
CA LEU A 37 12.75 -17.47 -0.45
C LEU A 37 13.33 -18.09 -1.72
N LEU A 38 14.59 -17.79 -2.04
CA LEU A 38 15.27 -18.37 -3.20
C LEU A 38 15.47 -19.90 -3.08
N SER A 39 15.52 -20.44 -1.87
CA SER A 39 15.65 -21.89 -1.68
C SER A 39 14.41 -22.68 -2.10
N ILE A 40 13.24 -22.08 -1.94
CA ILE A 40 11.95 -22.72 -2.27
C ILE A 40 11.51 -22.47 -3.72
N CYS A 41 12.17 -21.54 -4.42
CA CYS A 41 11.88 -21.25 -5.83
C CYS A 41 12.24 -22.44 -6.74
N SER A 42 11.45 -22.61 -7.80
CA SER A 42 11.75 -23.51 -8.91
C SER A 42 13.00 -23.07 -9.68
N LYS A 43 13.48 -23.90 -10.59
CA LYS A 43 14.63 -23.54 -11.45
C LYS A 43 14.32 -22.34 -12.36
N ASP A 44 13.10 -22.26 -12.87
CA ASP A 44 12.69 -21.19 -13.78
C ASP A 44 12.56 -19.86 -13.03
N GLU A 45 12.02 -19.87 -11.80
CA GLU A 45 11.94 -18.69 -10.95
C GLU A 45 13.32 -18.20 -10.52
N LYS A 46 14.25 -19.11 -10.20
CA LYS A 46 15.65 -18.73 -9.93
C LYS A 46 16.30 -18.09 -11.14
N LYS A 47 16.02 -18.60 -12.34
CA LYS A 47 16.52 -17.99 -13.57
C LYS A 47 15.98 -16.60 -13.79
N LEU A 48 14.70 -16.33 -13.47
CA LEU A 48 14.13 -14.97 -13.53
C LEU A 48 14.85 -14.02 -12.56
N TRP A 49 15.20 -14.52 -11.38
CA TRP A 49 15.98 -13.74 -10.42
C TRP A 49 17.40 -13.45 -10.94
N ASP A 50 18.09 -14.45 -11.45
CA ASP A 50 19.48 -14.32 -11.93
C ASP A 50 19.58 -13.41 -13.16
N ASP A 51 18.55 -13.44 -14.03
CA ASP A 51 18.46 -12.62 -15.24
C ASP A 51 17.84 -11.22 -14.99
N MET A 52 17.50 -10.88 -13.74
CA MET A 52 16.82 -9.62 -13.40
C MET A 52 17.67 -8.41 -13.78
N ARG A 53 17.04 -7.44 -14.42
CA ARG A 53 17.64 -6.16 -14.77
C ARG A 53 16.96 -5.03 -13.99
N LEU A 54 17.78 -4.13 -13.46
CA LEU A 54 17.30 -2.91 -12.78
C LEU A 54 17.00 -1.82 -13.82
N GLY A 55 15.90 -1.95 -14.51
CA GLY A 55 15.45 -1.04 -15.56
C GLY A 55 13.94 -0.82 -15.52
N TYR A 56 13.43 -0.13 -16.52
CA TYR A 56 11.98 0.05 -16.66
C TYR A 56 11.30 -1.29 -16.92
N THR A 57 10.12 -1.45 -16.33
CA THR A 57 9.20 -2.57 -16.57
C THR A 57 7.89 -2.05 -17.13
N GLU A 58 6.93 -2.93 -17.36
CA GLU A 58 5.61 -2.62 -17.88
C GLU A 58 4.85 -1.67 -16.94
N THR A 59 4.17 -0.68 -17.50
CA THR A 59 3.51 0.40 -16.76
C THR A 59 2.49 -0.08 -15.72
N PHE A 60 1.77 -1.17 -16.00
CA PHE A 60 0.76 -1.72 -15.10
C PHE A 60 1.33 -2.78 -14.15
N GLY A 61 2.54 -3.23 -14.38
CA GLY A 61 3.19 -4.35 -13.73
C GLY A 61 3.54 -5.46 -14.74
N SER A 62 4.55 -6.27 -14.44
CA SER A 62 4.93 -7.34 -15.36
C SER A 62 3.81 -8.36 -15.53
N ASP A 63 3.69 -8.91 -16.74
CA ASP A 63 2.66 -9.90 -17.06
C ASP A 63 2.69 -11.12 -16.12
N ILE A 64 3.89 -11.56 -15.75
CA ILE A 64 4.09 -12.68 -14.82
C ILE A 64 3.54 -12.34 -13.43
N LEU A 65 3.79 -11.14 -12.95
CA LEU A 65 3.31 -10.68 -11.65
C LEU A 65 1.79 -10.53 -11.65
N ILE A 66 1.23 -9.86 -12.66
CA ILE A 66 -0.21 -9.68 -12.82
C ILE A 66 -0.94 -11.02 -12.94
N ASP A 67 -0.38 -11.97 -13.72
CA ASP A 67 -0.92 -13.33 -13.83
C ASP A 67 -0.94 -14.06 -12.48
N SER A 68 0.12 -13.91 -11.71
CA SER A 68 0.21 -14.52 -10.38
C SER A 68 -0.77 -13.90 -9.39
N ILE A 69 -0.90 -12.57 -9.39
CA ILE A 69 -1.86 -11.85 -8.55
C ILE A 69 -3.29 -12.24 -8.91
N SER A 70 -3.65 -12.27 -10.21
CA SER A 70 -5.02 -12.61 -10.64
C SER A 70 -5.49 -13.97 -10.15
N LYS A 71 -4.57 -14.93 -9.99
CA LYS A 71 -4.87 -16.27 -9.48
C LYS A 71 -5.17 -16.32 -7.97
N THR A 72 -4.84 -15.26 -7.24
CA THR A 72 -5.13 -15.17 -5.79
C THR A 72 -6.51 -14.62 -5.48
N TYR A 73 -7.23 -14.12 -6.50
CA TYR A 73 -8.55 -13.53 -6.37
C TYR A 73 -9.59 -14.30 -7.19
N ASP A 74 -10.81 -14.41 -6.65
CA ASP A 74 -11.95 -14.87 -7.42
C ASP A 74 -12.53 -13.72 -8.25
N LYS A 75 -12.74 -13.94 -9.55
CA LYS A 75 -13.44 -13.01 -10.46
C LYS A 75 -12.72 -11.65 -10.66
N VAL A 76 -11.41 -11.61 -10.57
CA VAL A 76 -10.60 -10.44 -10.94
C VAL A 76 -9.85 -10.76 -12.23
N ASP A 77 -10.10 -9.99 -13.27
CA ASP A 77 -9.40 -10.11 -14.54
C ASP A 77 -8.02 -9.42 -14.45
N LYS A 78 -7.05 -9.91 -15.20
CA LYS A 78 -5.70 -9.29 -15.27
C LYS A 78 -5.73 -7.81 -15.64
N LYS A 79 -6.66 -7.39 -16.49
CA LYS A 79 -6.84 -6.00 -16.92
C LYS A 79 -7.28 -5.06 -15.80
N ASP A 80 -7.81 -5.62 -14.71
CA ASP A 80 -8.33 -4.87 -13.55
C ASP A 80 -7.28 -4.79 -12.42
N ILE A 81 -6.04 -5.20 -12.70
CA ILE A 81 -4.93 -5.21 -11.76
C ILE A 81 -3.91 -4.15 -12.16
N LEU A 82 -3.54 -3.30 -11.20
CA LEU A 82 -2.46 -2.34 -11.30
C LEU A 82 -1.54 -2.53 -10.10
N THR A 83 -0.25 -2.64 -10.34
CA THR A 83 0.75 -2.82 -9.27
C THR A 83 1.41 -1.51 -8.88
N PHE A 84 1.71 -1.37 -7.60
CA PHE A 84 2.36 -0.21 -7.00
C PHE A 84 3.59 -0.61 -6.19
N ALA A 85 4.50 0.33 -5.97
CA ALA A 85 5.67 0.13 -5.11
C ALA A 85 5.30 0.28 -3.62
N GLY A 86 4.30 -0.46 -3.17
CA GLY A 86 3.77 -0.47 -1.82
C GLY A 86 2.34 0.03 -1.73
N ALA A 87 1.65 -0.36 -0.65
CA ALA A 87 0.23 -0.06 -0.45
C ALA A 87 -0.03 1.45 -0.32
N GLU A 88 0.88 2.19 0.30
CA GLU A 88 0.72 3.64 0.50
C GLU A 88 0.73 4.41 -0.82
N GLU A 89 1.59 4.03 -1.77
CA GLU A 89 1.57 4.62 -3.10
C GLU A 89 0.21 4.40 -3.78
N GLY A 90 -0.30 3.17 -3.70
CA GLY A 90 -1.62 2.83 -4.24
C GLY A 90 -2.75 3.64 -3.61
N ILE A 91 -2.74 3.80 -2.29
CA ILE A 91 -3.73 4.60 -1.55
C ILE A 91 -3.63 6.07 -1.98
N TYR A 92 -2.42 6.64 -1.98
CA TYR A 92 -2.18 8.03 -2.35
C TYR A 92 -2.66 8.33 -3.78
N ILE A 93 -2.25 7.51 -4.75
CA ILE A 93 -2.63 7.70 -6.15
C ILE A 93 -4.13 7.52 -6.34
N SER A 94 -4.74 6.50 -5.71
CA SER A 94 -6.18 6.28 -5.82
C SER A 94 -6.99 7.45 -5.28
N MET A 95 -6.64 7.95 -4.10
CA MET A 95 -7.34 9.08 -3.48
C MET A 95 -7.22 10.34 -4.33
N ASN A 96 -6.02 10.63 -4.86
CA ASN A 96 -5.82 11.81 -5.70
C ASN A 96 -6.42 11.70 -7.11
N SER A 97 -6.62 10.48 -7.62
CA SER A 97 -7.20 10.26 -8.95
C SER A 97 -8.73 10.23 -8.95
N ILE A 98 -9.33 9.82 -7.83
CA ILE A 98 -10.78 9.60 -7.72
C ILE A 98 -11.48 10.77 -7.07
N LEU A 99 -10.84 11.43 -6.08
CA LEU A 99 -11.45 12.50 -5.29
C LEU A 99 -11.07 13.88 -5.81
N SER A 100 -12.04 14.77 -5.82
CA SER A 100 -11.92 16.20 -6.05
C SER A 100 -12.46 16.99 -4.85
N SER A 101 -12.34 18.32 -4.88
CA SER A 101 -12.84 19.19 -3.79
C SER A 101 -14.35 19.11 -3.56
N ASP A 102 -15.10 18.64 -4.56
CA ASP A 102 -16.56 18.56 -4.50
C ASP A 102 -17.06 17.14 -4.15
N ASP A 103 -16.16 16.20 -3.98
CA ASP A 103 -16.49 14.82 -3.66
C ASP A 103 -16.55 14.57 -2.14
N HIS A 104 -17.25 13.51 -1.77
CA HIS A 104 -17.36 13.04 -0.39
C HIS A 104 -16.79 11.65 -0.27
N CYS A 105 -15.94 11.45 0.73
CA CYS A 105 -15.35 10.15 1.05
C CYS A 105 -15.85 9.65 2.41
N ILE A 106 -16.30 8.39 2.46
CA ILE A 106 -16.67 7.72 3.72
C ILE A 106 -15.50 6.85 4.15
N VAL A 107 -14.91 7.17 5.30
CA VAL A 107 -13.80 6.43 5.90
C VAL A 107 -14.27 5.74 7.17
N ILE A 108 -14.13 4.41 7.22
CA ILE A 108 -14.45 3.62 8.43
C ILE A 108 -13.30 3.78 9.42
N THR A 109 -13.61 4.12 10.65
CA THR A 109 -12.63 4.28 11.74
C THR A 109 -12.96 3.36 12.92
N PRO A 110 -11.96 2.88 13.67
CA PRO A 110 -10.50 3.10 13.50
C PRO A 110 -9.94 2.36 12.29
N ASN A 111 -9.03 3.01 11.56
CA ASN A 111 -8.39 2.45 10.38
C ASN A 111 -6.98 3.03 10.21
N TYR A 112 -6.24 2.53 9.21
CA TYR A 112 -4.96 3.08 8.81
C TYR A 112 -5.13 4.57 8.44
N GLN A 113 -4.27 5.42 8.97
CA GLN A 113 -4.47 6.88 8.95
C GLN A 113 -4.48 7.48 7.53
N SER A 114 -3.81 6.85 6.57
CA SER A 114 -3.66 7.38 5.21
C SER A 114 -4.99 7.73 4.56
N ALA A 115 -5.98 6.85 4.62
CA ALA A 115 -7.29 7.12 4.01
C ALA A 115 -7.94 8.37 4.62
N GLN A 116 -7.87 8.54 5.94
CA GLN A 116 -8.41 9.71 6.63
C GLN A 116 -7.61 10.99 6.31
N THR A 117 -6.29 10.90 6.32
CA THR A 117 -5.41 12.05 6.08
C THR A 117 -5.49 12.53 4.64
N LEU A 118 -5.44 11.60 3.67
CA LEU A 118 -5.47 11.93 2.26
C LEU A 118 -6.84 12.44 1.79
N SER A 119 -7.94 11.99 2.40
CA SER A 119 -9.26 12.54 2.10
C SER A 119 -9.37 14.03 2.43
N LEU A 120 -8.58 14.52 3.37
CA LEU A 120 -8.55 15.94 3.75
C LEU A 120 -7.77 16.84 2.79
N ILE A 121 -6.94 16.29 1.89
CA ILE A 121 -6.18 17.09 0.91
C ILE A 121 -7.12 17.82 -0.05
N HIS A 122 -8.26 17.23 -0.36
CA HIS A 122 -9.26 17.75 -1.29
C HIS A 122 -10.41 18.50 -0.61
N ILE A 123 -10.46 18.52 0.73
CA ILE A 123 -11.52 19.17 1.50
C ILE A 123 -10.96 20.43 2.16
N SER A 124 -11.53 21.58 1.82
CA SER A 124 -11.11 22.87 2.39
C SER A 124 -11.53 23.06 3.86
N GLU A 125 -12.53 22.31 4.34
CA GLU A 125 -12.91 22.25 5.76
C GLU A 125 -13.62 20.93 6.10
N PRO A 126 -13.32 20.28 7.24
CA PRO A 126 -14.13 19.17 7.72
C PRO A 126 -15.49 19.71 8.18
N THR A 127 -16.54 19.44 7.44
CA THR A 127 -17.90 19.65 7.93
C THR A 127 -18.15 18.65 9.06
N ARG A 128 -17.88 19.09 10.28
CA ARG A 128 -18.28 18.37 11.48
C ARG A 128 -19.80 18.51 11.57
N PRO A 129 -20.59 17.43 11.61
CA PRO A 129 -22.00 17.56 11.91
C PRO A 129 -22.12 18.22 13.29
N GLU A 130 -22.75 19.37 13.35
CA GLU A 130 -23.16 19.91 14.63
C GLU A 130 -24.10 18.88 15.27
N ARG A 131 -23.74 18.41 16.45
CA ARG A 131 -24.66 17.60 17.26
C ARG A 131 -25.82 18.50 17.67
N ILE A 132 -27.00 18.20 17.14
CA ILE A 132 -28.26 18.68 17.67
C ILE A 132 -28.51 17.99 19.01
#